data_d4fbc03c31d4fcef5dfcceb6cbc8fa44
#
_entry.id   d4fbc03c31d4fcef5dfcceb6cbc8fa44
#
_cell.length_a   1.000
_cell.length_b   1.000
_cell.length_c   1.000
_cell.angle_alpha   90.00
_cell.angle_beta   90.00
_cell.angle_gamma   90.00
#
_symmetry.space_group_name_H-M   'P 1'
#
loop_
_entity.id
_entity.type
_entity.pdbx_description
1 polymer ?
#
loop_
_entity_poly.entity_id
_entity_poly.type
_entity_poly.pdbx_seq_one_letter_code
_entity_poly.pdbx_strand_id
1 'polypeptide(L)'
;MVDRSDIPKALVLADRNYESYNNLAHIQQKNWAFLFRIKDGKTGIGAGLALPDSDEFDVPIHLKITNRMTNDVKKLLQIGNCCKYIPRRNRFDFLPKKCDRSDPVQFYELSFRIVRFKISDDSFETIITNLEQQSFPVSELKQLYAMRWGIETSFRDLKYTLGLLHLHSKK
;
A
#
# COMPACT_ATOMS: atom_id res chain seq x y z
N MET A 1 14.49 -5.16 -0.12
CA MET A 1 14.24 -6.11 -1.23
C MET A 1 13.98 -5.34 -2.53
N VAL A 2 12.97 -4.48 -2.60
CA VAL A 2 12.59 -3.70 -3.80
C VAL A 2 13.79 -2.93 -4.38
N ASP A 3 14.50 -2.13 -3.58
CA ASP A 3 15.60 -1.27 -4.05
C ASP A 3 16.82 -2.03 -4.62
N ARG A 4 16.99 -3.28 -4.24
CA ARG A 4 18.13 -4.14 -4.67
C ARG A 4 17.83 -4.96 -5.92
N SER A 5 16.62 -4.88 -6.45
CA SER A 5 16.22 -5.64 -7.63
C SER A 5 16.52 -4.86 -8.90
N ASP A 6 17.10 -5.53 -9.89
CA ASP A 6 17.39 -4.97 -11.22
C ASP A 6 16.26 -5.22 -12.23
N ILE A 7 15.14 -5.77 -11.79
CA ILE A 7 13.99 -6.04 -12.64
C ILE A 7 13.40 -4.70 -13.15
N PRO A 8 13.26 -4.49 -14.46
CA PRO A 8 12.83 -3.21 -15.02
C PRO A 8 11.35 -2.92 -14.79
N LYS A 9 10.51 -3.94 -14.76
CA LYS A 9 9.06 -3.85 -14.50
C LYS A 9 8.63 -4.99 -13.59
N ALA A 10 7.81 -4.69 -12.57
CA ALA A 10 7.24 -5.68 -11.68
C ALA A 10 5.86 -5.26 -11.19
N LEU A 11 5.03 -6.26 -10.86
CA LEU A 11 3.85 -6.10 -10.03
C LEU A 11 4.13 -6.76 -8.68
N VAL A 12 4.10 -5.99 -7.62
CA VAL A 12 4.32 -6.48 -6.26
C VAL A 12 2.97 -6.82 -5.63
N LEU A 13 2.75 -8.10 -5.36
CA LEU A 13 1.59 -8.57 -4.62
C LEU A 13 1.97 -8.77 -3.15
N ALA A 14 1.19 -8.21 -2.22
CA ALA A 14 1.47 -8.36 -0.80
C ALA A 14 0.22 -8.41 0.06
N ASP A 15 0.36 -9.06 1.21
CA ASP A 15 -0.67 -9.12 2.23
C ASP A 15 -0.62 -7.87 3.15
N ARG A 16 -1.68 -7.69 3.94
CA ARG A 16 -1.93 -6.57 4.87
C ARG A 16 -0.78 -6.29 5.86
N ASN A 17 0.10 -7.27 6.11
CA ASN A 17 1.25 -7.07 6.99
C ASN A 17 2.34 -6.18 6.37
N TYR A 18 2.30 -5.97 5.06
CA TYR A 18 3.25 -5.13 4.31
C TYR A 18 2.69 -3.74 4.00
N GLU A 19 1.46 -3.43 4.43
CA GLU A 19 0.83 -2.13 4.21
C GLU A 19 1.60 -1.02 4.91
N SER A 20 2.30 -0.20 4.17
CA SER A 20 2.91 1.03 4.66
C SER A 20 3.16 2.00 3.53
N TYR A 21 3.01 3.29 3.80
CA TYR A 21 3.31 4.34 2.82
C TYR A 21 4.76 4.28 2.34
N ASN A 22 5.70 3.89 3.21
CA ASN A 22 7.10 3.74 2.85
C ASN A 22 7.30 2.65 1.79
N ASN A 23 6.68 1.48 1.97
CA ASN A 23 6.77 0.39 1.01
C ASN A 23 6.18 0.79 -0.35
N LEU A 24 5.02 1.45 -0.35
CA LEU A 24 4.39 1.92 -1.58
C LEU A 24 5.26 2.96 -2.30
N ALA A 25 5.90 3.86 -1.54
CA ALA A 25 6.80 4.86 -2.09
C ALA A 25 8.05 4.23 -2.74
N HIS A 26 8.67 3.21 -2.12
CA HIS A 26 9.78 2.47 -2.72
C HIS A 26 9.39 1.80 -4.04
N ILE A 27 8.19 1.21 -4.11
CA ILE A 27 7.69 0.58 -5.33
C ILE A 27 7.41 1.62 -6.40
N GLN A 28 6.77 2.74 -6.03
CA GLN A 28 6.50 3.85 -6.95
C GLN A 28 7.79 4.45 -7.54
N GLN A 29 8.84 4.61 -6.73
CA GLN A 29 10.13 5.12 -7.19
C GLN A 29 10.82 4.22 -8.24
N LYS A 30 10.50 2.94 -8.22
CA LYS A 30 10.95 1.97 -9.23
C LYS A 30 10.05 1.96 -10.48
N ASN A 31 9.01 2.77 -10.54
CA ASN A 31 7.95 2.70 -11.56
C ASN A 31 7.33 1.31 -11.67
N TRP A 32 7.27 0.59 -10.54
CA TRP A 32 6.61 -0.71 -10.45
C TRP A 32 5.16 -0.56 -10.06
N ALA A 33 4.37 -1.56 -10.41
CA ALA A 33 3.01 -1.68 -9.93
C ALA A 33 2.97 -2.39 -8.56
N PHE A 34 1.94 -2.08 -7.79
CA PHE A 34 1.64 -2.79 -6.54
C PHE A 34 0.15 -3.10 -6.44
N LEU A 35 -0.14 -4.19 -5.74
CA LEU A 35 -1.46 -4.58 -5.34
C LEU A 35 -1.37 -5.24 -3.97
N PHE A 36 -1.76 -4.51 -2.93
CA PHE A 36 -1.66 -4.94 -1.54
C PHE A 36 -3.04 -5.07 -0.93
N ARG A 37 -3.28 -6.15 -0.21
CA ARG A 37 -4.39 -6.21 0.72
C ARG A 37 -4.12 -5.25 1.87
N ILE A 38 -5.14 -4.52 2.30
CA ILE A 38 -5.06 -3.62 3.45
C ILE A 38 -6.10 -3.99 4.51
N LYS A 39 -5.88 -3.49 5.73
CA LYS A 39 -6.85 -3.66 6.80
C LYS A 39 -8.08 -2.81 6.55
N ASP A 40 -9.24 -3.39 6.75
CA ASP A 40 -10.50 -2.67 6.75
C ASP A 40 -10.66 -1.78 7.98
N GLY A 41 -11.40 -0.68 7.80
CA GLY A 41 -11.87 0.18 8.87
C GLY A 41 -10.85 1.21 9.35
N LYS A 42 -10.92 1.53 10.65
CA LYS A 42 -10.22 2.66 11.29
C LYS A 42 -8.72 2.41 11.55
N THR A 43 -8.20 1.26 11.17
CA THR A 43 -6.79 0.89 11.38
C THR A 43 -6.10 0.67 10.03
N GLY A 44 -4.74 0.73 10.02
CA GLY A 44 -3.96 0.50 8.81
C GLY A 44 -3.77 1.74 7.93
N ILE A 45 -3.37 1.51 6.70
CA ILE A 45 -3.00 2.57 5.75
C ILE A 45 -4.20 3.43 5.31
N GLY A 46 -5.40 2.85 5.29
CA GLY A 46 -6.65 3.55 4.96
C GLY A 46 -7.15 4.48 6.07
N ALA A 47 -6.59 4.39 7.27
CA ALA A 47 -7.05 5.19 8.40
C ALA A 47 -6.90 6.69 8.16
N GLY A 48 -7.99 7.43 8.36
CA GLY A 48 -8.06 8.88 8.16
C GLY A 48 -8.15 9.33 6.70
N LEU A 49 -8.37 8.41 5.76
CA LEU A 49 -8.81 8.71 4.41
C LEU A 49 -10.34 8.81 4.38
N ALA A 50 -10.88 9.75 3.62
CA ALA A 50 -12.32 9.88 3.39
C ALA A 50 -12.77 8.85 2.36
N LEU A 51 -12.99 7.63 2.81
CA LEU A 51 -13.49 6.53 1.97
C LEU A 51 -15.02 6.49 2.02
N PRO A 52 -15.69 6.04 0.94
CA PRO A 52 -17.15 5.86 0.94
C PRO A 52 -17.59 4.88 2.03
N ASP A 53 -18.76 5.17 2.63
CA ASP A 53 -19.44 4.27 3.56
C ASP A 53 -20.35 3.29 2.77
N SER A 54 -19.76 2.60 1.80
CA SER A 54 -20.43 1.62 0.96
C SER A 54 -19.67 0.30 1.01
N ASP A 55 -20.39 -0.80 0.80
CA ASP A 55 -19.82 -2.13 0.82
C ASP A 55 -18.79 -2.33 -0.29
N GLU A 56 -19.01 -1.73 -1.45
CA GLU A 56 -18.08 -1.78 -2.57
C GLU A 56 -17.76 -0.37 -3.06
N PHE A 57 -16.50 -0.11 -3.36
CA PHE A 57 -16.03 1.16 -3.93
C PHE A 57 -14.68 0.99 -4.64
N ASP A 58 -14.37 1.94 -5.51
CA ASP A 58 -13.08 2.10 -6.19
C ASP A 58 -12.77 3.60 -6.27
N VAL A 59 -11.88 4.09 -5.42
CA VAL A 59 -11.61 5.51 -5.22
C VAL A 59 -10.16 5.83 -5.50
N PRO A 60 -9.85 6.71 -6.48
CA PRO A 60 -8.52 7.22 -6.70
C PRO A 60 -8.14 8.23 -5.59
N ILE A 61 -6.90 8.16 -5.15
CA ILE A 61 -6.36 8.98 -4.06
C ILE A 61 -5.00 9.54 -4.49
N HIS A 62 -4.84 10.86 -4.31
CA HIS A 62 -3.59 11.57 -4.52
C HIS A 62 -3.16 12.21 -3.21
N LEU A 63 -2.21 11.58 -2.52
CA LEU A 63 -1.75 12.02 -1.21
C LEU A 63 -0.45 12.81 -1.29
N LYS A 64 -0.41 13.97 -0.60
CA LYS A 64 0.81 14.68 -0.23
C LYS A 64 1.23 14.22 1.16
N ILE A 65 2.29 13.44 1.23
CA ILE A 65 2.83 12.92 2.48
C ILE A 65 3.89 13.88 3.02
N THR A 66 3.79 14.21 4.30
CA THR A 66 4.77 15.07 4.98
C THR A 66 5.09 14.59 6.40
N ASN A 67 6.27 14.92 6.89
CA ASN A 67 6.68 14.73 8.29
C ASN A 67 6.74 16.06 9.06
N ARG A 68 6.17 17.13 8.49
CA ARG A 68 6.09 18.47 9.08
C ARG A 68 4.65 18.80 9.45
N MET A 69 4.44 19.31 10.65
CA MET A 69 3.13 19.73 11.12
C MET A 69 3.12 21.26 11.21
N THR A 70 2.66 21.90 10.14
CA THR A 70 2.41 23.35 10.09
C THR A 70 0.90 23.64 10.18
N ASN A 71 0.52 24.91 10.33
CA ASN A 71 -0.89 25.28 10.34
C ASN A 71 -1.57 24.99 9.00
N ASP A 72 -0.85 25.13 7.89
CA ASP A 72 -1.38 24.81 6.57
C ASP A 72 -1.58 23.31 6.38
N VAL A 73 -0.62 22.49 6.86
CA VAL A 73 -0.79 21.03 6.88
C VAL A 73 -1.99 20.61 7.73
N LYS A 74 -2.23 21.27 8.88
CA LYS A 74 -3.43 21.00 9.70
C LYS A 74 -4.71 21.25 8.94
N LYS A 75 -4.78 22.33 8.15
CA LYS A 75 -5.95 22.62 7.28
C LYS A 75 -6.11 21.55 6.19
N LEU A 76 -5.01 21.16 5.54
CA LEU A 76 -5.04 20.12 4.50
C LEU A 76 -5.50 18.76 5.05
N LEU A 77 -5.10 18.42 6.27
CA LEU A 77 -5.53 17.16 6.92
C LEU A 77 -7.04 17.11 7.17
N GLN A 78 -7.72 18.25 7.29
CA GLN A 78 -9.18 18.33 7.47
C GLN A 78 -9.93 18.06 6.16
N ILE A 79 -9.30 18.25 5.00
CA ILE A 79 -9.93 18.03 3.69
C ILE A 79 -10.01 16.52 3.38
N GLY A 80 -9.29 15.65 4.11
CA GLY A 80 -9.17 14.23 3.80
C GLY A 80 -8.38 13.98 2.50
N ASN A 81 -8.18 12.78 2.09
CA ASN A 81 -7.59 12.26 0.84
C ASN A 81 -6.52 13.10 0.08
N CYS A 82 -6.13 14.27 0.58
CA CYS A 82 -5.15 15.15 -0.06
C CYS A 82 -3.82 15.24 0.70
N CYS A 83 -3.81 14.96 2.01
CA CYS A 83 -2.60 15.08 2.82
C CYS A 83 -2.55 14.01 3.92
N LYS A 84 -1.34 13.51 4.19
CA LYS A 84 -1.06 12.59 5.30
C LYS A 84 0.18 13.02 6.05
N TYR A 85 0.03 13.17 7.36
CA TYR A 85 1.16 13.40 8.26
C TYR A 85 1.73 12.08 8.76
N ILE A 86 3.03 11.87 8.56
CA ILE A 86 3.77 10.73 9.10
C ILE A 86 4.74 11.26 10.17
N PRO A 87 4.56 10.91 11.46
CA PRO A 87 5.49 11.32 12.51
C PRO A 87 6.93 10.90 12.19
N ARG A 88 7.91 11.74 12.53
CA ARG A 88 9.35 11.46 12.29
C ARG A 88 9.86 10.17 12.93
N ARG A 89 9.20 9.67 13.97
CA ARG A 89 9.50 8.36 14.57
C ARG A 89 9.16 7.19 13.67
N ASN A 90 8.23 7.40 12.71
CA ASN A 90 7.86 6.40 11.72
C ASN A 90 8.81 6.52 10.52
N ARG A 91 9.24 5.39 10.01
CA ARG A 91 10.14 5.37 8.87
C ARG A 91 9.42 5.83 7.60
N PHE A 92 9.99 6.85 6.96
CA PHE A 92 9.66 7.26 5.60
C PHE A 92 10.92 7.80 4.92
N ASP A 93 11.44 7.06 3.96
CA ASP A 93 12.80 7.27 3.44
C ASP A 93 12.89 8.41 2.42
N PHE A 94 11.76 8.89 1.89
CA PHE A 94 11.70 9.91 0.83
C PHE A 94 11.38 11.32 1.32
N LEU A 95 11.40 11.55 2.63
CA LEU A 95 11.26 12.87 3.21
C LEU A 95 12.54 13.25 3.97
N PRO A 96 13.04 14.48 3.79
CA PRO A 96 14.28 14.90 4.43
C PRO A 96 14.14 14.98 5.94
N LYS A 97 15.20 14.57 6.64
CA LYS A 97 15.28 14.63 8.10
C LYS A 97 15.44 16.07 8.62
N LYS A 98 16.13 16.93 7.86
CA LYS A 98 16.36 18.34 8.21
C LYS A 98 15.37 19.25 7.49
N CYS A 99 14.98 20.35 8.13
CA CYS A 99 14.15 21.37 7.52
C CYS A 99 14.99 22.23 6.60
N ASP A 100 14.53 22.42 5.38
CA ASP A 100 15.01 23.51 4.56
C ASP A 100 14.22 24.78 4.93
N ARG A 101 14.91 25.91 5.13
CA ARG A 101 14.25 27.19 5.46
C ARG A 101 13.52 27.78 4.26
N SER A 102 13.96 27.46 3.04
CA SER A 102 13.33 27.89 1.79
C SER A 102 12.08 27.08 1.43
N ASP A 103 12.01 25.82 1.90
CA ASP A 103 10.85 24.96 1.75
C ASP A 103 10.50 24.30 3.10
N PRO A 104 9.75 25.02 3.96
CA PRO A 104 9.44 24.56 5.31
C PRO A 104 8.50 23.35 5.34
N VAL A 105 7.77 23.09 4.26
CA VAL A 105 6.86 21.94 4.13
C VAL A 105 7.19 21.17 2.88
N GLN A 106 7.91 20.08 3.04
CA GLN A 106 8.23 19.18 1.94
C GLN A 106 7.21 18.06 1.88
N PHE A 107 6.75 17.78 0.67
CA PHE A 107 5.79 16.73 0.40
C PHE A 107 6.40 15.66 -0.50
N TYR A 108 6.01 14.41 -0.23
CA TYR A 108 6.15 13.30 -1.16
C TYR A 108 4.76 13.00 -1.73
N GLU A 109 4.64 12.95 -3.05
CA GLU A 109 3.37 12.68 -3.71
C GLU A 109 3.23 11.17 -3.99
N LEU A 110 2.14 10.59 -3.53
CA LEU A 110 1.80 9.19 -3.71
C LEU A 110 0.41 9.08 -4.32
N SER A 111 0.33 8.43 -5.49
CA SER A 111 -0.93 8.20 -6.21
C SER A 111 -1.28 6.72 -6.18
N PHE A 112 -2.51 6.42 -5.80
CA PHE A 112 -3.03 5.07 -5.73
C PHE A 112 -4.56 5.10 -5.76
N ARG A 113 -5.19 3.96 -5.83
CA ARG A 113 -6.63 3.80 -5.56
C ARG A 113 -6.86 2.76 -4.48
N ILE A 114 -7.92 2.93 -3.72
CA ILE A 114 -8.41 1.94 -2.78
C ILE A 114 -9.68 1.34 -3.36
N VAL A 115 -9.68 0.02 -3.45
CA VAL A 115 -10.77 -0.75 -4.03
C VAL A 115 -11.28 -1.73 -2.98
N ARG A 116 -12.57 -1.65 -2.66
CA ARG A 116 -13.25 -2.61 -1.81
C ARG A 116 -14.27 -3.37 -2.64
N PHE A 117 -14.26 -4.69 -2.50
CA PHE A 117 -15.12 -5.57 -3.27
C PHE A 117 -15.55 -6.79 -2.49
N LYS A 118 -16.70 -7.31 -2.86
CA LYS A 118 -17.28 -8.51 -2.28
C LYS A 118 -16.55 -9.78 -2.76
N ILE A 119 -16.23 -10.70 -1.84
CA ILE A 119 -15.68 -12.02 -2.13
C ILE A 119 -16.77 -13.09 -1.97
N SER A 120 -17.54 -13.02 -0.88
CA SER A 120 -18.68 -13.88 -0.58
C SER A 120 -19.80 -13.06 0.04
N ASP A 121 -20.95 -13.65 0.34
CA ASP A 121 -22.13 -12.91 0.80
C ASP A 121 -21.86 -12.03 2.03
N ASP A 122 -20.99 -12.46 2.94
CA ASP A 122 -20.66 -11.73 4.17
C ASP A 122 -19.19 -11.32 4.25
N SER A 123 -18.44 -11.37 3.13
CA SER A 123 -17.00 -11.14 3.14
C SER A 123 -16.56 -10.16 2.06
N PHE A 124 -15.80 -9.17 2.49
CA PHE A 124 -15.22 -8.14 1.63
C PHE A 124 -13.69 -8.14 1.74
N GLU A 125 -13.04 -7.76 0.68
CA GLU A 125 -11.61 -7.43 0.68
C GLU A 125 -11.39 -5.99 0.25
N THR A 126 -10.41 -5.36 0.91
CA THR A 126 -9.95 -4.03 0.56
C THR A 126 -8.50 -4.10 0.13
N ILE A 127 -8.23 -3.56 -1.05
CA ILE A 127 -6.89 -3.51 -1.65
C ILE A 127 -6.48 -2.08 -1.96
N ILE A 128 -5.18 -1.84 -1.98
CA ILE A 128 -4.56 -0.61 -2.46
C ILE A 128 -3.67 -0.92 -3.67
N THR A 129 -3.78 -0.13 -4.74
CA THR A 129 -3.04 -0.35 -5.97
C THR A 129 -2.78 0.96 -6.73
N ASN A 130 -1.69 1.01 -7.51
CA ASN A 130 -1.41 2.06 -8.48
C ASN A 130 -1.72 1.63 -9.92
N LEU A 131 -2.34 0.47 -10.11
CA LEU A 131 -2.80 0.03 -11.42
C LEU A 131 -3.97 0.90 -11.87
N GLU A 132 -3.97 1.30 -13.13
CA GLU A 132 -4.97 2.18 -13.71
C GLU A 132 -6.34 1.51 -13.78
N GLN A 133 -7.42 2.26 -13.45
CA GLN A 133 -8.77 1.70 -13.36
C GLN A 133 -9.31 1.19 -14.70
N GLN A 134 -9.02 1.91 -15.80
CA GLN A 134 -9.50 1.53 -17.13
C GLN A 134 -8.88 0.21 -17.62
N SER A 135 -7.59 0.05 -17.37
CA SER A 135 -6.83 -1.14 -17.78
C SER A 135 -7.00 -2.32 -16.81
N PHE A 136 -7.31 -2.05 -15.55
CA PHE A 136 -7.46 -3.05 -14.49
C PHE A 136 -8.75 -2.81 -13.69
N PRO A 137 -9.91 -3.17 -14.24
CA PRO A 137 -11.19 -3.13 -13.52
C PRO A 137 -11.17 -4.07 -12.30
N VAL A 138 -12.15 -3.95 -11.42
CA VAL A 138 -12.25 -4.75 -10.19
C VAL A 138 -12.16 -6.26 -10.43
N SER A 139 -12.75 -6.75 -11.52
CA SER A 139 -12.68 -8.17 -11.92
C SER A 139 -11.26 -8.66 -12.16
N GLU A 140 -10.44 -7.86 -12.87
CA GLU A 140 -9.04 -8.15 -13.12
C GLU A 140 -8.21 -8.11 -11.83
N LEU A 141 -8.49 -7.13 -10.95
CA LEU A 141 -7.81 -7.03 -9.67
C LEU A 141 -8.09 -8.24 -8.77
N LYS A 142 -9.31 -8.75 -8.77
CA LYS A 142 -9.68 -9.99 -8.06
C LYS A 142 -8.84 -11.18 -8.55
N GLN A 143 -8.69 -11.34 -9.87
CA GLN A 143 -7.90 -12.41 -10.46
C GLN A 143 -6.40 -12.26 -10.12
N LEU A 144 -5.83 -11.06 -10.30
CA LEU A 144 -4.44 -10.78 -9.96
C LEU A 144 -4.15 -11.06 -8.49
N TYR A 145 -5.04 -10.64 -7.59
CA TYR A 145 -4.84 -10.87 -6.17
C TYR A 145 -4.99 -12.36 -5.80
N ALA A 146 -5.88 -13.09 -6.46
CA ALA A 146 -6.02 -14.53 -6.26
C ALA A 146 -4.74 -15.30 -6.59
N MET A 147 -3.90 -14.82 -7.52
CA MET A 147 -2.60 -15.44 -7.84
C MET A 147 -1.66 -15.48 -6.63
N ARG A 148 -1.81 -14.57 -5.66
CA ARG A 148 -1.04 -14.59 -4.39
C ARG A 148 -1.24 -15.91 -3.61
N TRP A 149 -2.44 -16.44 -3.60
CA TRP A 149 -2.75 -17.71 -2.94
C TRP A 149 -2.04 -18.91 -3.59
N GLY A 150 -1.80 -18.84 -4.90
CA GLY A 150 -1.01 -19.85 -5.60
C GLY A 150 0.42 -19.94 -5.06
N ILE A 151 1.04 -18.83 -4.67
CA ILE A 151 2.36 -18.81 -4.07
C ILE A 151 2.34 -19.47 -2.68
N GLU A 152 1.36 -19.16 -1.84
CA GLU A 152 1.24 -19.75 -0.49
C GLU A 152 0.98 -21.26 -0.55
N THR A 153 0.14 -21.72 -1.48
CA THR A 153 -0.11 -23.15 -1.71
C THR A 153 1.18 -23.83 -2.19
N SER A 154 1.88 -23.24 -3.14
CA SER A 154 3.15 -23.80 -3.64
C SER A 154 4.20 -23.91 -2.53
N PHE A 155 4.34 -22.93 -1.65
CA PHE A 155 5.24 -23.00 -0.50
C PHE A 155 4.80 -24.08 0.52
N ARG A 156 3.50 -24.23 0.71
CA ARG A 156 2.96 -25.29 1.58
C ARG A 156 3.28 -26.65 1.00
N ASP A 157 3.03 -26.84 -0.28
CA ASP A 157 3.26 -28.11 -0.96
C ASP A 157 4.77 -28.46 -0.97
N LEU A 158 5.65 -27.48 -1.21
CA LEU A 158 7.09 -27.66 -1.08
C LEU A 158 7.52 -28.10 0.32
N LYS A 159 6.96 -27.47 1.37
CA LYS A 159 7.24 -27.85 2.76
C LYS A 159 6.89 -29.33 3.03
N TYR A 160 5.74 -29.76 2.57
CA TYR A 160 5.27 -31.14 2.82
C TYR A 160 5.95 -32.14 1.87
N THR A 161 6.10 -31.81 0.59
CA THR A 161 6.68 -32.73 -0.41
C THR A 161 8.20 -32.90 -0.23
N LEU A 162 8.92 -31.86 0.12
CA LEU A 162 10.37 -31.88 0.31
C LEU A 162 10.79 -32.09 1.78
N GLY A 163 9.85 -32.30 2.71
CA GLY A 163 10.17 -32.49 4.12
C GLY A 163 10.85 -31.31 4.81
N LEU A 164 10.69 -30.08 4.27
CA LEU A 164 11.30 -28.86 4.80
C LEU A 164 10.72 -28.35 6.11
N LEU A 165 9.95 -29.20 6.81
CA LEU A 165 9.30 -28.90 8.09
C LEU A 165 10.29 -28.54 9.23
N HIS A 166 11.55 -28.88 9.08
CA HIS A 166 12.58 -28.72 10.12
C HIS A 166 13.63 -27.63 9.82
N LEU A 167 13.46 -26.83 8.74
CA LEU A 167 14.33 -25.69 8.50
C LEU A 167 13.94 -24.52 9.42
N HIS A 168 14.47 -24.56 10.64
CA HIS A 168 14.46 -23.40 11.52
C HIS A 168 15.64 -22.49 11.14
N SER A 169 15.36 -21.28 10.64
CA SER A 169 16.41 -20.27 10.56
C SER A 169 16.77 -19.89 12.01
N LYS A 170 17.97 -20.22 12.44
CA LYS A 170 18.52 -19.63 13.67
C LYS A 170 18.68 -18.13 13.43
N LYS A 171 18.07 -17.32 14.31
CA LYS A 171 18.30 -15.89 14.38
C LYS A 171 19.74 -15.59 14.75
#